data_02a3c2e933e1c8ec1deaf59ad508322f
#
_entry.id   02a3c2e933e1c8ec1deaf59ad508322f
#
_cell.length_a   1.000
_cell.length_b   1.000
_cell.length_c   1.000
_cell.angle_alpha   90.00
_cell.angle_beta   90.00
_cell.angle_gamma   90.00
#
_symmetry.space_group_name_H-M   'P 1'
#
loop_
_entity.id
_entity.type
_entity.pdbx_description
1 polymer ?
#
loop_
_entity_poly.entity_id
_entity_poly.type
_entity_poly.pdbx_seq_one_letter_code
_entity_poly.pdbx_strand_id
1 'polypeptide(L)'
;MPEITIRSLRPDDFDRVAEIESRITGRPRKVFLEKRLAMATGAPEYFIACAAVEGEKLMGYGIARLYEGDFGNPSAVAVLDTVGVDPDAQGRGIGKAILSGIEQRMKRKNIHTLRTQAVWSNQRVTGFFSSADLKLAPIQVIERDTSPLGEKTAEVKSVKMDGMWRVHRGTGNDYESLSRDRMVIRSLKENDLAAVVRIDEKLIGFDRSAYYGAKFKEMLTESGIRVSLVAEDDGMVAGFIMARVDFGEFGKVEKAAVIDTVGVHPAYWGNGIGHALLSQLLVNLATLQVETVSTLVRWEDFVLQRFLLGCGFGPSQRLVLSKTID
;
A
#
# COMPACT_ATOMS: atom_id res chain seq x y z
N MET A 1 -28.61 -17.38 -23.78
CA MET A 1 -27.25 -16.82 -23.69
C MET A 1 -26.39 -17.85 -22.99
N PRO A 2 -25.19 -18.14 -23.46
CA PRO A 2 -24.33 -19.07 -22.73
C PRO A 2 -24.08 -18.54 -21.31
N GLU A 3 -24.06 -19.45 -20.36
CA GLU A 3 -23.98 -19.14 -18.92
C GLU A 3 -22.54 -18.75 -18.56
N ILE A 4 -22.40 -17.64 -17.80
CA ILE A 4 -21.10 -17.20 -17.26
C ILE A 4 -20.81 -17.98 -16.00
N THR A 5 -19.73 -18.70 -16.00
CA THR A 5 -19.24 -19.47 -14.84
C THR A 5 -18.02 -18.79 -14.20
N ILE A 6 -17.99 -18.74 -12.85
CA ILE A 6 -16.85 -18.20 -12.09
C ILE A 6 -16.02 -19.35 -11.53
N ARG A 7 -14.75 -19.42 -11.96
CA ARG A 7 -13.76 -20.37 -11.45
C ARG A 7 -12.52 -19.67 -10.90
N SER A 8 -11.61 -20.42 -10.33
CA SER A 8 -10.28 -19.88 -9.99
C SER A 8 -9.50 -19.61 -11.26
N LEU A 9 -8.70 -18.55 -11.22
CA LEU A 9 -7.76 -18.22 -12.30
C LEU A 9 -6.64 -19.27 -12.33
N ARG A 10 -6.13 -19.61 -13.52
CA ARG A 10 -5.11 -20.63 -13.76
C ARG A 10 -3.88 -20.01 -14.42
N PRO A 11 -2.69 -20.63 -14.30
CA PRO A 11 -1.51 -20.15 -15.04
C PRO A 11 -1.74 -20.05 -16.56
N ASP A 12 -2.47 -20.98 -17.15
CA ASP A 12 -2.77 -21.04 -18.59
C ASP A 12 -3.70 -19.91 -19.06
N ASP A 13 -4.32 -19.18 -18.13
CA ASP A 13 -5.15 -18.02 -18.47
C ASP A 13 -4.31 -16.77 -18.81
N PHE A 14 -2.99 -16.79 -18.58
CA PHE A 14 -2.13 -15.62 -18.65
C PHE A 14 -2.23 -14.84 -19.97
N ASP A 15 -2.10 -15.52 -21.08
CA ASP A 15 -2.10 -14.85 -22.40
C ASP A 15 -3.42 -14.13 -22.65
N ARG A 16 -4.53 -14.76 -22.26
CA ARG A 16 -5.85 -14.14 -22.40
C ARG A 16 -6.09 -12.99 -21.42
N VAL A 17 -5.60 -13.09 -20.19
CA VAL A 17 -5.61 -11.99 -19.21
C VAL A 17 -4.81 -10.80 -19.75
N ALA A 18 -3.61 -11.05 -20.27
CA ALA A 18 -2.76 -10.00 -20.84
C ALA A 18 -3.39 -9.34 -22.07
N GLU A 19 -4.07 -10.11 -22.93
CA GLU A 19 -4.81 -9.60 -24.08
C GLU A 19 -5.97 -8.67 -23.64
N ILE A 20 -6.82 -9.12 -22.70
CA ILE A 20 -7.93 -8.33 -22.17
C ILE A 20 -7.41 -7.04 -21.57
N GLU A 21 -6.36 -7.12 -20.75
CA GLU A 21 -5.77 -5.95 -20.11
C GLU A 21 -5.21 -4.94 -21.11
N SER A 22 -4.49 -5.41 -22.13
CA SER A 22 -3.96 -4.55 -23.20
C SER A 22 -5.06 -3.83 -23.95
N ARG A 23 -6.19 -4.50 -24.19
CA ARG A 23 -7.37 -3.91 -24.85
C ARG A 23 -8.09 -2.86 -23.99
N ILE A 24 -8.04 -3.03 -22.66
CA ILE A 24 -8.68 -2.09 -21.72
C ILE A 24 -7.82 -0.85 -21.50
N THR A 25 -6.51 -1.03 -21.30
CA THR A 25 -5.60 0.04 -20.87
C THR A 25 -4.89 0.73 -22.03
N GLY A 26 -4.92 0.13 -23.23
CA GLY A 26 -4.16 0.59 -24.40
C GLY A 26 -2.64 0.42 -24.25
N ARG A 27 -2.17 -0.14 -23.13
CA ARG A 27 -0.75 -0.35 -22.85
C ARG A 27 -0.52 -1.72 -22.21
N PRO A 28 0.49 -2.49 -22.63
CA PRO A 28 0.76 -3.79 -22.03
C PRO A 28 1.35 -3.65 -20.64
N ARG A 29 0.69 -4.21 -19.62
CA ARG A 29 1.22 -4.39 -18.27
C ARG A 29 1.69 -5.82 -18.04
N LYS A 30 2.30 -6.41 -19.09
CA LYS A 30 2.60 -7.84 -19.14
C LYS A 30 3.44 -8.31 -17.94
N VAL A 31 4.51 -7.60 -17.60
CA VAL A 31 5.40 -7.94 -16.47
C VAL A 31 4.67 -7.92 -15.12
N PHE A 32 3.80 -6.92 -14.91
CA PHE A 32 2.96 -6.86 -13.69
C PHE A 32 2.01 -8.05 -13.61
N LEU A 33 1.28 -8.32 -14.71
CA LEU A 33 0.29 -9.39 -14.74
C LEU A 33 0.94 -10.76 -14.59
N GLU A 34 2.07 -11.01 -15.24
CA GLU A 34 2.82 -12.25 -15.13
C GLU A 34 3.23 -12.52 -13.69
N LYS A 35 3.88 -11.54 -13.06
CA LYS A 35 4.28 -11.63 -11.64
C LYS A 35 3.06 -11.80 -10.73
N ARG A 36 2.00 -11.01 -10.94
CA ARG A 36 0.80 -11.04 -10.09
C ARG A 36 0.03 -12.36 -10.25
N LEU A 37 -0.10 -12.88 -11.46
CA LEU A 37 -0.75 -14.16 -11.71
C LEU A 37 0.05 -15.32 -11.12
N ALA A 38 1.38 -15.32 -11.32
CA ALA A 38 2.25 -16.35 -10.72
C ALA A 38 2.13 -16.36 -9.19
N MET A 39 2.13 -15.19 -8.55
CA MET A 39 1.90 -15.08 -7.10
C MET A 39 0.50 -15.56 -6.70
N ALA A 40 -0.54 -15.13 -7.41
CA ALA A 40 -1.93 -15.47 -7.09
C ALA A 40 -2.23 -16.97 -7.26
N THR A 41 -1.55 -17.65 -8.15
CA THR A 41 -1.70 -19.10 -8.37
C THR A 41 -0.76 -19.93 -7.51
N GLY A 42 0.42 -19.40 -7.16
CA GLY A 42 1.43 -20.07 -6.32
C GLY A 42 1.21 -19.93 -4.81
N ALA A 43 0.50 -18.88 -4.38
CA ALA A 43 0.24 -18.57 -2.97
C ALA A 43 -1.24 -18.23 -2.73
N PRO A 44 -2.17 -19.19 -2.91
CA PRO A 44 -3.62 -18.95 -2.80
C PRO A 44 -4.08 -18.56 -1.39
N GLU A 45 -3.24 -18.73 -0.38
CA GLU A 45 -3.49 -18.26 0.98
C GLU A 45 -3.47 -16.73 1.07
N TYR A 46 -2.70 -16.05 0.22
CA TYR A 46 -2.56 -14.58 0.18
C TYR A 46 -3.35 -13.92 -0.95
N PHE A 47 -4.00 -14.70 -1.81
CA PHE A 47 -4.74 -14.15 -2.94
C PHE A 47 -6.10 -14.81 -3.14
N ILE A 48 -7.01 -14.04 -3.72
CA ILE A 48 -8.23 -14.53 -4.34
C ILE A 48 -8.18 -14.12 -5.81
N ALA A 49 -8.11 -15.10 -6.70
CA ALA A 49 -8.07 -14.88 -8.14
C ALA A 49 -9.22 -15.61 -8.84
N CYS A 50 -10.04 -14.86 -9.57
CA CYS A 50 -11.24 -15.33 -10.23
C CYS A 50 -11.16 -15.11 -11.74
N ALA A 51 -11.64 -16.10 -12.50
CA ALA A 51 -11.89 -16.04 -13.93
C ALA A 51 -13.40 -16.18 -14.20
N ALA A 52 -13.94 -15.31 -15.03
CA ALA A 52 -15.28 -15.45 -15.61
C ALA A 52 -15.15 -16.08 -16.98
N VAL A 53 -15.76 -17.23 -17.19
CA VAL A 53 -15.67 -17.99 -18.46
C VAL A 53 -17.04 -18.21 -19.06
N GLU A 54 -17.09 -18.20 -20.41
CA GLU A 54 -18.23 -18.60 -21.21
C GLU A 54 -17.80 -19.85 -22.04
N GLY A 55 -18.25 -21.03 -21.59
CA GLY A 55 -17.61 -22.27 -22.02
C GLY A 55 -16.14 -22.32 -21.61
N GLU A 56 -15.23 -22.46 -22.58
CA GLU A 56 -13.78 -22.44 -22.32
C GLU A 56 -13.16 -21.05 -22.44
N LYS A 57 -13.88 -20.09 -23.03
CA LYS A 57 -13.33 -18.75 -23.29
C LYS A 57 -13.37 -17.87 -22.06
N LEU A 58 -12.20 -17.35 -21.65
CA LEU A 58 -12.10 -16.37 -20.58
C LEU A 58 -12.61 -15.01 -21.07
N MET A 59 -13.62 -14.48 -20.38
CA MET A 59 -14.31 -13.23 -20.69
C MET A 59 -13.92 -12.10 -19.71
N GLY A 60 -13.36 -12.44 -18.56
CA GLY A 60 -12.90 -11.46 -17.57
C GLY A 60 -12.20 -12.13 -16.42
N TYR A 61 -11.52 -11.32 -15.62
CA TYR A 61 -10.75 -11.77 -14.47
C TYR A 61 -10.74 -10.73 -13.36
N GLY A 62 -10.41 -11.18 -12.14
CA GLY A 62 -10.17 -10.30 -10.99
C GLY A 62 -9.20 -10.94 -10.03
N ILE A 63 -8.28 -10.14 -9.48
CA ILE A 63 -7.29 -10.57 -8.50
C ILE A 63 -7.35 -9.62 -7.31
N ALA A 64 -7.59 -10.18 -6.14
CA ALA A 64 -7.52 -9.51 -4.87
C ALA A 64 -6.41 -10.11 -4.00
N ARG A 65 -5.65 -9.24 -3.33
CA ARG A 65 -4.63 -9.62 -2.37
C ARG A 65 -5.19 -9.56 -0.96
N LEU A 66 -4.83 -10.50 -0.13
CA LEU A 66 -5.26 -10.59 1.26
C LEU A 66 -4.19 -10.04 2.19
N TYR A 67 -4.60 -9.19 3.12
CA TYR A 67 -3.74 -8.63 4.16
C TYR A 67 -4.29 -8.98 5.53
N GLU A 68 -3.41 -9.41 6.44
CA GLU A 68 -3.74 -9.71 7.84
C GLU A 68 -3.71 -8.45 8.70
N GLY A 69 -4.48 -7.46 8.33
CA GLY A 69 -4.48 -6.14 8.94
C GLY A 69 -3.82 -5.09 8.06
N ASP A 70 -4.12 -3.82 8.36
CA ASP A 70 -3.71 -2.70 7.52
C ASP A 70 -3.92 -1.37 8.26
N PHE A 71 -2.96 -0.44 8.13
CA PHE A 71 -3.05 0.93 8.70
C PHE A 71 -3.56 1.00 10.15
N GLY A 72 -2.99 0.17 11.02
CA GLY A 72 -3.38 0.14 12.44
C GLY A 72 -4.69 -0.62 12.70
N ASN A 73 -5.28 -1.29 11.71
CA ASN A 73 -6.45 -2.16 11.88
C ASN A 73 -6.00 -3.63 11.91
N PRO A 74 -6.35 -4.42 12.93
CA PRO A 74 -6.02 -5.85 12.99
C PRO A 74 -6.90 -6.72 12.08
N SER A 75 -8.01 -6.17 11.55
CA SER A 75 -8.94 -6.94 10.73
C SER A 75 -8.37 -7.25 9.36
N ALA A 76 -8.47 -8.50 8.93
CA ALA A 76 -8.06 -8.90 7.59
C ALA A 76 -8.87 -8.14 6.50
N VAL A 77 -8.19 -7.77 5.43
CA VAL A 77 -8.77 -7.03 4.31
C VAL A 77 -8.35 -7.66 2.97
N ALA A 78 -9.29 -7.76 2.04
CA ALA A 78 -8.99 -8.09 0.64
C ALA A 78 -8.88 -6.79 -0.17
N VAL A 79 -7.75 -6.58 -0.82
CA VAL A 79 -7.52 -5.44 -1.70
C VAL A 79 -7.58 -5.91 -3.15
N LEU A 80 -8.58 -5.44 -3.89
CA LEU A 80 -8.72 -5.73 -5.31
C LEU A 80 -7.68 -4.91 -6.10
N ASP A 81 -6.66 -5.58 -6.58
CA ASP A 81 -5.54 -4.97 -7.33
C ASP A 81 -5.89 -4.73 -8.79
N THR A 82 -6.63 -5.67 -9.39
CA THR A 82 -7.01 -5.59 -10.79
C THR A 82 -8.31 -6.34 -11.06
N VAL A 83 -9.12 -5.80 -11.96
CA VAL A 83 -10.31 -6.44 -12.52
C VAL A 83 -10.43 -6.00 -13.97
N GLY A 84 -10.62 -6.96 -14.87
CA GLY A 84 -10.77 -6.72 -16.29
C GLY A 84 -11.88 -7.56 -16.91
N VAL A 85 -12.64 -6.96 -17.82
CA VAL A 85 -13.65 -7.64 -18.65
C VAL A 85 -13.36 -7.33 -20.11
N ASP A 86 -13.34 -8.36 -20.92
CA ASP A 86 -13.17 -8.21 -22.38
C ASP A 86 -14.10 -7.08 -22.88
N PRO A 87 -13.56 -6.08 -23.61
CA PRO A 87 -14.36 -4.97 -24.14
C PRO A 87 -15.63 -5.41 -24.89
N ASP A 88 -15.57 -6.52 -25.65
CA ASP A 88 -16.70 -7.04 -26.39
C ASP A 88 -17.77 -7.73 -25.52
N ALA A 89 -17.43 -8.02 -24.26
CA ALA A 89 -18.31 -8.67 -23.30
C ALA A 89 -18.79 -7.73 -22.17
N GLN A 90 -18.43 -6.46 -22.23
CA GLN A 90 -18.87 -5.48 -21.24
C GLN A 90 -20.38 -5.22 -21.32
N GLY A 91 -20.96 -4.71 -20.23
CA GLY A 91 -22.42 -4.51 -20.15
C GLY A 91 -23.25 -5.78 -19.86
N ARG A 92 -22.62 -6.96 -19.85
CA ARG A 92 -23.28 -8.26 -19.60
C ARG A 92 -23.27 -8.71 -18.13
N GLY A 93 -22.90 -7.84 -17.20
CA GLY A 93 -22.84 -8.16 -15.76
C GLY A 93 -21.60 -8.95 -15.31
N ILE A 94 -20.65 -9.26 -16.21
CA ILE A 94 -19.47 -10.11 -15.93
C ILE A 94 -18.62 -9.54 -14.81
N GLY A 95 -18.38 -8.23 -14.80
CA GLY A 95 -17.61 -7.59 -13.74
C GLY A 95 -18.23 -7.77 -12.36
N LYS A 96 -19.57 -7.64 -12.24
CA LYS A 96 -20.29 -7.91 -11.00
C LYS A 96 -20.21 -9.38 -10.59
N ALA A 97 -20.30 -10.30 -11.55
CA ALA A 97 -20.15 -11.74 -11.29
C ALA A 97 -18.74 -12.06 -10.75
N ILE A 98 -17.68 -11.44 -11.28
CA ILE A 98 -16.31 -11.57 -10.78
C ILE A 98 -16.22 -11.07 -9.33
N LEU A 99 -16.73 -9.87 -9.02
CA LEU A 99 -16.73 -9.33 -7.66
C LEU A 99 -17.51 -10.24 -6.69
N SER A 100 -18.70 -10.71 -7.08
CA SER A 100 -19.46 -11.68 -6.28
C SER A 100 -18.67 -12.98 -6.04
N GLY A 101 -17.96 -13.47 -7.03
CA GLY A 101 -17.07 -14.62 -6.90
C GLY A 101 -15.91 -14.40 -5.93
N ILE A 102 -15.35 -13.18 -5.89
CA ILE A 102 -14.35 -12.78 -4.91
C ILE A 102 -14.98 -12.70 -3.52
N GLU A 103 -16.11 -12.04 -3.36
CA GLU A 103 -16.85 -11.91 -2.10
C GLU A 103 -17.19 -13.26 -1.47
N GLN A 104 -17.66 -14.22 -2.27
CA GLN A 104 -17.94 -15.58 -1.78
C GLN A 104 -16.68 -16.30 -1.24
N ARG A 105 -15.52 -16.07 -1.87
CA ARG A 105 -14.25 -16.65 -1.41
C ARG A 105 -13.72 -15.93 -0.17
N MET A 106 -13.93 -14.61 -0.06
CA MET A 106 -13.64 -13.83 1.14
C MET A 106 -14.44 -14.36 2.35
N LYS A 107 -15.74 -14.61 2.19
CA LYS A 107 -16.58 -15.19 3.26
C LYS A 107 -16.02 -16.52 3.76
N ARG A 108 -15.57 -17.41 2.86
CA ARG A 108 -14.95 -18.70 3.24
C ARG A 108 -13.64 -18.53 4.02
N LYS A 109 -12.96 -17.41 3.86
CA LYS A 109 -11.71 -17.05 4.56
C LYS A 109 -11.95 -16.14 5.77
N ASN A 110 -13.22 -15.87 6.12
CA ASN A 110 -13.60 -14.95 7.21
C ASN A 110 -13.04 -13.53 7.03
N ILE A 111 -13.02 -13.04 5.80
CA ILE A 111 -12.58 -11.69 5.44
C ILE A 111 -13.81 -10.87 5.08
N HIS A 112 -14.04 -9.79 5.83
CA HIS A 112 -15.28 -9.01 5.73
C HIS A 112 -15.14 -7.66 5.04
N THR A 113 -13.93 -7.26 4.66
CA THR A 113 -13.71 -5.97 3.99
C THR A 113 -13.05 -6.18 2.64
N LEU A 114 -13.73 -5.76 1.57
CA LEU A 114 -13.17 -5.60 0.24
C LEU A 114 -12.81 -4.14 0.03
N ARG A 115 -11.60 -3.86 -0.46
CA ARG A 115 -11.12 -2.52 -0.75
C ARG A 115 -10.47 -2.44 -2.13
N THR A 116 -10.53 -1.27 -2.74
CA THR A 116 -9.81 -0.97 -3.99
C THR A 116 -9.52 0.51 -4.11
N GLN A 117 -8.78 0.89 -5.14
CA GLN A 117 -8.52 2.28 -5.49
C GLN A 117 -8.95 2.56 -6.93
N ALA A 118 -9.44 3.76 -7.18
CA ALA A 118 -9.79 4.23 -8.50
C ALA A 118 -9.43 5.70 -8.67
N VAL A 119 -8.96 6.10 -9.85
CA VAL A 119 -8.79 7.51 -10.18
C VAL A 119 -10.17 8.16 -10.22
N TRP A 120 -10.36 9.25 -9.46
CA TRP A 120 -11.68 9.88 -9.30
C TRP A 120 -12.29 10.36 -10.63
N SER A 121 -11.46 10.79 -11.58
CA SER A 121 -11.91 11.23 -12.90
C SER A 121 -12.32 10.08 -13.83
N ASN A 122 -11.97 8.83 -13.50
CA ASN A 122 -12.39 7.66 -14.28
C ASN A 122 -13.82 7.26 -13.89
N GLN A 123 -14.80 8.00 -14.41
CA GLN A 123 -16.22 7.81 -14.09
C GLN A 123 -16.73 6.41 -14.43
N ARG A 124 -16.15 5.75 -15.44
CA ARG A 124 -16.53 4.38 -15.80
C ARG A 124 -16.17 3.39 -14.68
N VAL A 125 -14.95 3.49 -14.15
CA VAL A 125 -14.46 2.62 -13.07
C VAL A 125 -15.15 2.95 -11.74
N THR A 126 -15.28 4.23 -11.39
CA THR A 126 -15.95 4.66 -10.17
C THR A 126 -17.44 4.31 -10.21
N GLY A 127 -18.11 4.48 -11.36
CA GLY A 127 -19.51 4.08 -11.56
C GLY A 127 -19.70 2.57 -11.47
N PHE A 128 -18.75 1.77 -11.99
CA PHE A 128 -18.77 0.31 -11.85
C PHE A 128 -18.70 -0.09 -10.36
N PHE A 129 -17.73 0.42 -9.61
CA PHE A 129 -17.60 0.09 -8.20
C PHE A 129 -18.79 0.58 -7.36
N SER A 130 -19.30 1.77 -7.65
CA SER A 130 -20.54 2.26 -7.01
C SER A 130 -21.73 1.34 -7.28
N SER A 131 -21.89 0.85 -8.51
CA SER A 131 -22.95 -0.09 -8.89
C SER A 131 -22.80 -1.50 -8.27
N ALA A 132 -21.64 -1.78 -7.67
CA ALA A 132 -21.31 -2.99 -6.92
C ALA A 132 -21.31 -2.75 -5.39
N ASP A 133 -21.90 -1.63 -4.94
CA ASP A 133 -22.06 -1.21 -3.54
C ASP A 133 -20.73 -0.89 -2.80
N LEU A 134 -19.64 -0.60 -3.53
CA LEU A 134 -18.46 -0.04 -2.90
C LEU A 134 -18.70 1.45 -2.62
N LYS A 135 -18.32 1.89 -1.42
CA LYS A 135 -18.44 3.28 -0.93
C LYS A 135 -17.07 3.86 -0.64
N LEU A 136 -16.99 5.17 -0.49
CA LEU A 136 -15.76 5.82 -0.04
C LEU A 136 -15.33 5.26 1.32
N ALA A 137 -14.09 4.82 1.40
CA ALA A 137 -13.49 4.37 2.65
C ALA A 137 -13.07 5.56 3.54
N PRO A 138 -12.98 5.39 4.87
CA PRO A 138 -12.47 6.42 5.77
C PRO A 138 -10.94 6.56 5.70
N ILE A 139 -10.38 6.42 4.51
CA ILE A 139 -8.95 6.37 4.20
C ILE A 139 -8.71 7.18 2.93
N GLN A 140 -7.63 7.94 2.88
CA GLN A 140 -7.20 8.65 1.69
C GLN A 140 -5.84 8.15 1.19
N VAL A 141 -5.61 8.29 -0.11
CA VAL A 141 -4.28 8.15 -0.70
C VAL A 141 -3.64 9.52 -0.69
N ILE A 142 -2.45 9.62 -0.12
CA ILE A 142 -1.59 10.78 -0.28
C ILE A 142 -0.31 10.36 -0.99
N GLU A 143 0.22 11.25 -1.81
CA GLU A 143 1.38 10.96 -2.64
C GLU A 143 2.27 12.18 -2.82
N ARG A 144 3.52 11.94 -3.20
CA ARG A 144 4.47 12.95 -3.63
C ARG A 144 5.41 12.37 -4.67
N ASP A 145 6.18 13.23 -5.32
CA ASP A 145 7.35 12.80 -6.09
C ASP A 145 8.50 12.36 -5.15
N THR A 146 9.51 11.71 -5.70
CA THR A 146 10.69 11.24 -4.97
C THR A 146 11.82 12.28 -4.90
N SER A 147 11.55 13.54 -5.22
CA SER A 147 12.52 14.62 -5.03
C SER A 147 12.97 14.69 -3.56
N PRO A 148 14.20 15.10 -3.28
CA PRO A 148 14.70 15.22 -1.91
C PRO A 148 13.79 16.09 -1.06
N LEU A 149 13.71 15.79 0.24
CA LEU A 149 13.06 16.69 1.19
C LEU A 149 13.87 17.99 1.22
N GLY A 150 13.19 19.13 1.02
CA GLY A 150 13.82 20.43 1.22
C GLY A 150 14.38 20.55 2.64
N GLU A 151 15.50 21.23 2.80
CA GLU A 151 15.96 21.66 4.13
C GLU A 151 14.78 22.39 4.78
N LYS A 152 14.41 22.00 6.00
CA LYS A 152 13.37 22.67 6.75
C LYS A 152 13.80 24.12 6.95
N THR A 153 13.38 25.01 6.06
CA THR A 153 13.33 26.42 6.39
C THR A 153 12.41 26.54 7.59
N ALA A 154 12.97 26.97 8.71
CA ALA A 154 12.31 27.04 10.01
C ALA A 154 11.27 28.15 10.05
N GLU A 155 10.18 28.03 9.27
CA GLU A 155 9.02 28.90 9.35
C GLU A 155 7.71 28.11 9.16
N VAL A 156 7.45 27.17 10.04
CA VAL A 156 6.06 26.89 10.40
C VAL A 156 5.75 27.77 11.60
N LYS A 157 5.11 28.92 11.37
CA LYS A 157 4.52 29.71 12.43
C LYS A 157 3.65 28.80 13.28
N SER A 158 4.12 28.56 14.51
CA SER A 158 3.38 27.78 15.50
C SER A 158 2.05 28.49 15.77
N VAL A 159 0.96 27.88 15.34
CA VAL A 159 -0.34 28.17 15.94
C VAL A 159 -0.24 27.71 17.39
N LYS A 160 -0.27 28.68 18.32
CA LYS A 160 -0.36 28.40 19.74
C LYS A 160 -1.69 27.68 20.00
N MET A 161 -1.64 26.38 20.17
CA MET A 161 -2.65 25.67 20.93
C MET A 161 -2.13 25.58 22.37
N ASP A 162 -2.86 26.22 23.27
CA ASP A 162 -2.59 26.17 24.70
C ASP A 162 -2.66 24.73 25.22
N GLY A 163 -1.57 24.30 25.82
CA GLY A 163 -1.51 23.09 26.62
C GLY A 163 -1.06 21.81 25.87
N MET A 164 0.20 21.49 26.07
CA MET A 164 0.90 20.24 25.76
C MET A 164 1.61 20.18 24.39
N TRP A 165 2.89 20.23 24.45
CA TRP A 165 4.01 19.94 23.54
C TRP A 165 4.93 21.17 23.37
N ARG A 166 5.89 21.30 24.29
CA ARG A 166 7.06 22.15 24.06
C ARG A 166 7.92 21.54 23.00
N VAL A 167 7.89 22.11 21.78
CA VAL A 167 8.97 21.90 20.82
C VAL A 167 10.17 22.68 21.33
N HIS A 168 11.19 22.00 21.86
CA HIS A 168 12.46 22.63 22.15
C HIS A 168 13.08 23.06 20.81
N ARG A 169 13.17 24.36 20.57
CA ARG A 169 14.08 24.92 19.57
C ARG A 169 15.49 24.84 20.18
N GLY A 170 16.27 23.89 19.74
CA GLY A 170 17.71 23.95 19.92
C GLY A 170 18.26 25.04 19.02
N THR A 171 18.72 26.14 19.62
CA THR A 171 19.70 27.02 18.95
C THR A 171 20.96 26.19 18.85
N GLY A 172 21.43 26.01 17.60
CA GLY A 172 22.53 25.08 17.28
C GLY A 172 23.75 25.22 18.21
N ASN A 173 23.97 24.19 18.98
CA ASN A 173 25.20 23.93 19.67
C ASN A 173 25.85 22.69 19.03
N ASP A 174 27.16 22.66 18.95
CA ASP A 174 27.96 21.55 18.38
C ASP A 174 27.63 20.17 18.94
N TYR A 175 26.99 20.09 20.11
CA TYR A 175 26.50 18.85 20.70
C TYR A 175 25.33 18.19 19.94
N GLU A 176 24.51 18.95 19.23
CA GLU A 176 23.44 18.39 18.38
C GLU A 176 23.98 17.76 17.09
N SER A 177 25.09 18.25 16.57
CA SER A 177 25.79 17.62 15.44
C SER A 177 26.39 16.28 15.86
N LEU A 178 26.98 16.21 17.06
CA LEU A 178 27.53 14.96 17.61
C LEU A 178 26.46 13.91 17.91
N SER A 179 25.24 14.31 18.25
CA SER A 179 24.14 13.34 18.45
C SER A 179 23.57 12.83 17.13
N ARG A 180 23.66 13.58 16.04
CA ARG A 180 23.28 13.12 14.68
C ARG A 180 24.23 12.04 14.17
N ASP A 181 25.51 12.08 14.55
CA ASP A 181 26.52 11.09 14.16
C ASP A 181 26.29 9.70 14.78
N ARG A 182 25.41 9.58 15.79
CA ARG A 182 25.07 8.31 16.44
C ARG A 182 23.90 7.58 15.78
N MET A 183 23.05 8.30 15.03
CA MET A 183 21.90 7.70 14.36
C MET A 183 22.30 7.14 13.02
N VAL A 184 22.23 5.83 12.88
CA VAL A 184 22.53 5.12 11.64
C VAL A 184 21.24 4.70 10.97
N ILE A 185 21.03 5.08 9.70
CA ILE A 185 19.95 4.55 8.86
C ILE A 185 20.51 3.44 7.99
N ARG A 186 19.92 2.28 8.09
CA ARG A 186 20.32 1.09 7.34
C ARG A 186 19.10 0.33 6.78
N SER A 187 19.38 -0.58 5.85
CA SER A 187 18.34 -1.50 5.35
C SER A 187 17.79 -2.36 6.49
N LEU A 188 16.48 -2.58 6.45
CA LEU A 188 15.77 -3.45 7.36
C LEU A 188 16.17 -4.90 7.10
N LYS A 189 16.43 -5.67 8.18
CA LYS A 189 16.87 -7.07 8.17
C LYS A 189 15.86 -7.94 8.90
N GLU A 190 15.93 -9.24 8.69
CA GLU A 190 15.03 -10.21 9.31
C GLU A 190 15.02 -10.15 10.85
N ASN A 191 16.19 -9.97 11.46
CA ASN A 191 16.32 -9.86 12.91
C ASN A 191 15.76 -8.57 13.53
N ASP A 192 15.33 -7.60 12.71
CA ASP A 192 14.67 -6.37 13.17
C ASP A 192 13.18 -6.58 13.49
N LEU A 193 12.58 -7.71 13.06
CA LEU A 193 11.15 -7.99 13.23
C LEU A 193 10.65 -7.73 14.66
N ALA A 194 11.33 -8.28 15.65
CA ALA A 194 10.93 -8.14 17.05
C ALA A 194 10.98 -6.68 17.53
N ALA A 195 11.92 -5.86 17.03
CA ALA A 195 12.01 -4.46 17.35
C ALA A 195 10.90 -3.64 16.66
N VAL A 196 10.60 -3.93 15.40
CA VAL A 196 9.51 -3.31 14.63
C VAL A 196 8.16 -3.57 15.29
N VAL A 197 7.88 -4.83 15.65
CA VAL A 197 6.63 -5.21 16.36
C VAL A 197 6.48 -4.46 17.66
N ARG A 198 7.55 -4.39 18.50
CA ARG A 198 7.52 -3.66 19.76
C ARG A 198 7.28 -2.16 19.59
N ILE A 199 7.86 -1.54 18.58
CA ILE A 199 7.63 -0.12 18.29
C ILE A 199 6.18 0.10 17.88
N ASP A 200 5.68 -0.74 16.99
CA ASP A 200 4.31 -0.66 16.51
C ASP A 200 3.29 -0.88 17.63
N GLU A 201 3.46 -1.91 18.45
CA GLU A 201 2.59 -2.16 19.61
C GLU A 201 2.53 -0.97 20.57
N LYS A 202 3.66 -0.27 20.80
CA LYS A 202 3.68 0.95 21.59
C LYS A 202 2.94 2.12 20.96
N LEU A 203 2.86 2.15 19.62
CA LEU A 203 2.18 3.22 18.88
C LEU A 203 0.67 3.01 18.81
N ILE A 204 0.24 1.78 18.63
CA ILE A 204 -1.18 1.46 18.35
C ILE A 204 -1.90 0.72 19.48
N GLY A 205 -1.15 0.20 20.47
CA GLY A 205 -1.72 -0.41 21.67
C GLY A 205 -2.13 -1.87 21.56
N PHE A 206 -1.83 -2.56 20.42
CA PHE A 206 -2.12 -3.99 20.25
C PHE A 206 -1.06 -4.69 19.39
N ASP A 207 -0.93 -6.01 19.54
CA ASP A 207 0.03 -6.85 18.82
C ASP A 207 -0.40 -7.06 17.35
N ARG A 208 0.51 -6.74 16.42
CA ARG A 208 0.40 -7.03 14.99
C ARG A 208 1.55 -7.92 14.48
N SER A 209 2.05 -8.81 15.31
CA SER A 209 3.16 -9.69 14.93
C SER A 209 2.89 -10.52 13.69
N ALA A 210 1.66 -11.04 13.52
CA ALA A 210 1.24 -11.78 12.32
C ALA A 210 1.34 -10.91 11.05
N TYR A 211 0.85 -9.67 11.10
CA TYR A 211 0.96 -8.71 10.00
C TYR A 211 2.42 -8.45 9.62
N TYR A 212 3.26 -8.13 10.61
CA TYR A 212 4.68 -7.86 10.33
C TYR A 212 5.43 -9.10 9.89
N GLY A 213 5.12 -10.28 10.43
CA GLY A 213 5.68 -11.56 9.98
C GLY A 213 5.41 -11.80 8.49
N ALA A 214 4.17 -11.61 8.05
CA ALA A 214 3.80 -11.72 6.64
C ALA A 214 4.52 -10.68 5.77
N LYS A 215 4.57 -9.42 6.23
CA LYS A 215 5.26 -8.31 5.51
C LYS A 215 6.77 -8.52 5.39
N PHE A 216 7.42 -9.01 6.43
CA PHE A 216 8.84 -9.33 6.41
C PHE A 216 9.13 -10.48 5.44
N LYS A 217 8.32 -11.54 5.47
CA LYS A 217 8.42 -12.64 4.51
C LYS A 217 8.27 -12.14 3.08
N GLU A 218 7.22 -11.35 2.80
CA GLU A 218 7.02 -10.74 1.48
C GLU A 218 8.23 -9.91 1.04
N MET A 219 8.70 -9.02 1.89
CA MET A 219 9.81 -8.11 1.60
C MET A 219 11.12 -8.87 1.36
N LEU A 220 11.39 -9.92 2.13
CA LEU A 220 12.65 -10.66 2.06
C LEU A 220 12.67 -11.71 0.94
N THR A 221 11.53 -12.30 0.59
CA THR A 221 11.45 -13.43 -0.36
C THR A 221 10.87 -13.04 -1.71
N GLU A 222 9.91 -12.11 -1.75
CA GLU A 222 9.13 -11.80 -2.95
C GLU A 222 9.54 -10.48 -3.62
N SER A 223 10.12 -9.54 -2.85
CA SER A 223 10.55 -8.25 -3.36
C SER A 223 11.99 -8.33 -3.88
N GLY A 224 12.16 -8.18 -5.18
CA GLY A 224 13.50 -8.05 -5.79
C GLY A 224 14.22 -6.75 -5.43
N ILE A 225 13.53 -5.78 -4.82
CA ILE A 225 14.05 -4.45 -4.48
C ILE A 225 13.75 -4.17 -3.01
N ARG A 226 14.80 -4.10 -2.20
CA ARG A 226 14.71 -3.83 -0.76
C ARG A 226 14.89 -2.35 -0.50
N VAL A 227 13.80 -1.65 -0.17
CA VAL A 227 13.78 -0.21 0.12
C VAL A 227 13.42 0.12 1.57
N SER A 228 12.99 -0.87 2.35
CA SER A 228 12.64 -0.69 3.76
C SER A 228 13.85 -0.43 4.64
N LEU A 229 13.72 0.47 5.61
CA LEU A 229 14.82 0.99 6.42
C LEU A 229 14.48 0.95 7.91
N VAL A 230 15.53 0.90 8.72
CA VAL A 230 15.48 1.17 10.15
C VAL A 230 16.43 2.30 10.52
N ALA A 231 16.05 3.07 11.53
CA ALA A 231 16.92 4.00 12.21
C ALA A 231 17.40 3.36 13.53
N GLU A 232 18.70 3.35 13.72
CA GLU A 232 19.37 2.76 14.87
C GLU A 232 20.06 3.86 15.66
N ASP A 233 19.81 3.89 16.96
CA ASP A 233 20.43 4.81 17.91
C ASP A 233 21.09 3.97 19.00
N ASP A 234 22.41 4.14 19.20
CA ASP A 234 23.23 3.35 20.13
C ASP A 234 23.01 1.82 20.01
N GLY A 235 22.88 1.31 18.77
CA GLY A 235 22.68 -0.12 18.49
C GLY A 235 21.25 -0.62 18.70
N MET A 236 20.29 0.26 19.04
CA MET A 236 18.89 -0.09 19.22
C MET A 236 18.03 0.50 18.10
N VAL A 237 17.10 -0.29 17.56
CA VAL A 237 16.15 0.20 16.56
C VAL A 237 15.20 1.20 17.22
N ALA A 238 15.31 2.46 16.83
CA ALA A 238 14.53 3.60 17.32
C ALA A 238 13.35 3.95 16.42
N GLY A 239 13.39 3.52 15.15
CA GLY A 239 12.32 3.73 14.20
C GLY A 239 12.50 2.90 12.94
N PHE A 240 11.45 2.81 12.13
CA PHE A 240 11.44 2.05 10.88
C PHE A 240 10.51 2.67 9.85
N ILE A 241 10.78 2.39 8.57
CA ILE A 241 9.88 2.66 7.45
C ILE A 241 9.89 1.45 6.51
N MET A 242 8.72 0.89 6.24
CA MET A 242 8.56 -0.21 5.30
C MET A 242 7.87 0.29 4.04
N ALA A 243 8.49 0.01 2.91
CA ALA A 243 7.97 0.38 1.61
C ALA A 243 8.25 -0.72 0.59
N ARG A 244 7.43 -0.77 -0.45
CA ARG A 244 7.61 -1.63 -1.60
C ARG A 244 7.57 -0.82 -2.88
N VAL A 245 8.21 -1.34 -3.92
CA VAL A 245 8.13 -0.77 -5.27
C VAL A 245 7.17 -1.64 -6.07
N ASP A 246 6.08 -1.03 -6.50
CA ASP A 246 5.02 -1.70 -7.26
C ASP A 246 5.05 -1.31 -8.73
N PHE A 247 4.71 -2.27 -9.58
CA PHE A 247 4.67 -2.11 -11.02
C PHE A 247 3.25 -2.42 -11.50
N GLY A 248 2.44 -1.38 -11.70
CA GLY A 248 1.18 -1.54 -12.40
C GLY A 248 -0.05 -1.87 -11.55
N GLU A 249 -0.03 -1.71 -10.23
CA GLU A 249 -1.23 -1.83 -9.39
C GLU A 249 -2.27 -0.76 -9.75
N PHE A 250 -3.55 -1.11 -9.58
CA PHE A 250 -4.68 -0.21 -9.83
C PHE A 250 -4.67 0.47 -11.21
N GLY A 251 -4.17 -0.24 -12.24
CA GLY A 251 -4.11 0.28 -13.61
C GLY A 251 -2.95 1.23 -13.90
N LYS A 252 -2.02 1.46 -12.98
CA LYS A 252 -0.80 2.24 -13.24
C LYS A 252 0.17 1.48 -14.14
N VAL A 253 0.87 2.19 -15.01
CA VAL A 253 1.92 1.62 -15.87
C VAL A 253 3.32 1.98 -15.35
N GLU A 254 3.41 3.05 -14.58
CA GLU A 254 4.65 3.61 -14.06
C GLU A 254 5.08 2.93 -12.76
N LYS A 255 6.39 2.89 -12.53
CA LYS A 255 6.94 2.43 -11.25
C LYS A 255 6.52 3.40 -10.16
N ALA A 256 5.88 2.89 -9.13
CA ALA A 256 5.52 3.68 -7.96
C ALA A 256 5.94 2.95 -6.68
N ALA A 257 6.31 3.68 -5.66
CA ALA A 257 6.51 3.11 -4.34
C ALA A 257 5.26 3.31 -3.48
N VAL A 258 5.04 2.36 -2.59
CA VAL A 258 4.01 2.46 -1.55
C VAL A 258 4.69 2.30 -0.20
N ILE A 259 4.52 3.28 0.67
CA ILE A 259 4.88 3.15 2.08
C ILE A 259 3.76 2.39 2.76
N ASP A 260 4.08 1.20 3.24
CA ASP A 260 3.12 0.34 3.96
C ASP A 260 2.97 0.75 5.41
N THR A 261 4.08 1.17 6.05
CA THR A 261 4.08 1.58 7.45
C THR A 261 5.33 2.39 7.80
N VAL A 262 5.19 3.29 8.76
CA VAL A 262 6.28 4.05 9.36
C VAL A 262 6.03 4.17 10.86
N GLY A 263 7.05 3.95 11.66
CA GLY A 263 6.95 4.04 13.11
C GLY A 263 8.24 4.55 13.74
N VAL A 264 8.11 5.40 14.75
CA VAL A 264 9.20 5.87 15.59
C VAL A 264 8.82 5.61 17.03
N HIS A 265 9.68 4.94 17.77
CA HIS A 265 9.46 4.65 19.18
C HIS A 265 9.19 5.95 19.97
N PRO A 266 8.15 6.02 20.83
CA PRO A 266 7.74 7.26 21.50
C PRO A 266 8.86 7.98 22.24
N ALA A 267 9.79 7.25 22.85
CA ALA A 267 10.93 7.84 23.57
C ALA A 267 11.87 8.67 22.68
N TYR A 268 11.81 8.49 21.37
CA TYR A 268 12.65 9.18 20.38
C TYR A 268 11.88 10.21 19.54
N TRP A 269 10.63 10.51 19.90
CA TRP A 269 9.86 11.53 19.19
C TRP A 269 10.51 12.91 19.31
N GLY A 270 10.40 13.71 18.27
CA GLY A 270 11.01 15.04 18.21
C GLY A 270 12.47 15.07 17.74
N ASN A 271 13.17 13.91 17.67
CA ASN A 271 14.58 13.82 17.29
C ASN A 271 14.81 13.74 15.76
N GLY A 272 13.77 13.96 14.95
CA GLY A 272 13.89 13.98 13.48
C GLY A 272 13.98 12.60 12.81
N ILE A 273 13.86 11.49 13.56
CA ILE A 273 14.04 10.12 13.04
C ILE A 273 13.09 9.80 11.88
N GLY A 274 11.81 10.15 12.00
CA GLY A 274 10.84 9.93 10.93
C GLY A 274 11.22 10.68 9.65
N HIS A 275 11.69 11.91 9.78
CA HIS A 275 12.14 12.72 8.65
C HIS A 275 13.41 12.11 8.00
N ALA A 276 14.36 11.66 8.79
CA ALA A 276 15.59 11.05 8.30
C ALA A 276 15.31 9.72 7.58
N LEU A 277 14.44 8.86 8.13
CA LEU A 277 13.99 7.62 7.48
C LEU A 277 13.34 7.89 6.12
N LEU A 278 12.41 8.85 6.07
CA LEU A 278 11.73 9.21 4.82
C LEU A 278 12.70 9.84 3.81
N SER A 279 13.59 10.73 4.25
CA SER A 279 14.61 11.35 3.39
C SER A 279 15.49 10.29 2.72
N GLN A 280 15.99 9.32 3.50
CA GLN A 280 16.80 8.23 2.96
C GLN A 280 16.00 7.32 2.02
N LEU A 281 14.74 7.04 2.35
CA LEU A 281 13.85 6.29 1.47
C LEU A 281 13.71 6.99 0.11
N LEU A 282 13.44 8.30 0.11
CA LEU A 282 13.28 9.08 -1.14
C LEU A 282 14.55 9.06 -2.00
N VAL A 283 15.72 9.19 -1.39
CA VAL A 283 17.00 9.09 -2.10
C VAL A 283 17.16 7.70 -2.74
N ASN A 284 16.86 6.65 -1.99
CA ASN A 284 16.93 5.28 -2.51
C ASN A 284 15.95 5.06 -3.67
N LEU A 285 14.71 5.57 -3.55
CA LEU A 285 13.68 5.44 -4.60
C LEU A 285 14.07 6.21 -5.87
N ALA A 286 14.61 7.42 -5.73
CA ALA A 286 15.10 8.22 -6.87
C ALA A 286 16.22 7.48 -7.62
N THR A 287 17.15 6.83 -6.91
CA THR A 287 18.22 6.01 -7.51
C THR A 287 17.64 4.82 -8.31
N LEU A 288 16.49 4.29 -7.89
CA LEU A 288 15.79 3.20 -8.58
C LEU A 288 14.87 3.70 -9.72
N GLN A 289 14.92 4.99 -10.03
CA GLN A 289 14.05 5.63 -11.03
C GLN A 289 12.56 5.42 -10.73
N VAL A 290 12.20 5.48 -9.46
CA VAL A 290 10.81 5.51 -9.01
C VAL A 290 10.41 6.98 -8.89
N GLU A 291 9.41 7.41 -9.63
CA GLU A 291 9.03 8.83 -9.72
C GLU A 291 8.08 9.26 -8.60
N THR A 292 7.25 8.35 -8.12
CA THR A 292 6.22 8.68 -7.12
C THR A 292 6.22 7.71 -5.96
N VAL A 293 5.95 8.24 -4.78
CA VAL A 293 5.70 7.47 -3.56
C VAL A 293 4.36 7.86 -2.97
N SER A 294 3.58 6.87 -2.57
CA SER A 294 2.26 7.06 -1.98
C SER A 294 2.11 6.26 -0.69
N THR A 295 1.14 6.64 0.10
CA THR A 295 0.69 5.87 1.26
C THR A 295 -0.80 6.08 1.48
N LEU A 296 -1.39 5.18 2.27
CA LEU A 296 -2.77 5.29 2.72
C LEU A 296 -2.78 5.85 4.14
N VAL A 297 -3.67 6.79 4.42
CA VAL A 297 -3.81 7.39 5.74
C VAL A 297 -5.29 7.50 6.10
N ARG A 298 -5.66 7.13 7.33
CA ARG A 298 -7.02 7.32 7.83
C ARG A 298 -7.31 8.81 8.00
N TRP A 299 -8.53 9.22 7.71
CA TRP A 299 -8.94 10.63 7.87
C TRP A 299 -8.79 11.15 9.30
N GLU A 300 -8.84 10.27 10.30
CA GLU A 300 -8.73 10.59 11.71
C GLU A 300 -7.28 10.56 12.25
N ASP A 301 -6.31 10.08 11.47
CA ASP A 301 -4.89 10.04 11.89
C ASP A 301 -4.20 11.38 11.60
N PHE A 302 -4.54 12.38 12.39
CA PHE A 302 -3.99 13.74 12.23
C PHE A 302 -2.48 13.81 12.51
N VAL A 303 -1.94 12.90 13.31
CA VAL A 303 -0.49 12.89 13.64
C VAL A 303 0.30 12.48 12.41
N LEU A 304 -0.07 11.35 11.81
CA LEU A 304 0.58 10.86 10.59
C LEU A 304 0.34 11.82 9.42
N GLN A 305 -0.88 12.33 9.25
CA GLN A 305 -1.18 13.32 8.21
C GLN A 305 -0.29 14.55 8.35
N ARG A 306 -0.19 15.14 9.53
CA ARG A 306 0.66 16.32 9.78
C ARG A 306 2.12 16.05 9.43
N PHE A 307 2.63 14.88 9.82
CA PHE A 307 4.00 14.47 9.51
C PHE A 307 4.21 14.40 7.99
N LEU A 308 3.36 13.65 7.28
CA LEU A 308 3.51 13.41 5.84
C LEU A 308 3.27 14.68 5.02
N LEU A 309 2.25 15.50 5.36
CA LEU A 309 2.04 16.80 4.74
C LEU A 309 3.24 17.74 4.95
N GLY A 310 3.81 17.75 6.15
CA GLY A 310 5.06 18.48 6.44
C GLY A 310 6.28 17.98 5.66
N CYS A 311 6.21 16.77 5.11
CA CYS A 311 7.20 16.18 4.22
C CYS A 311 6.82 16.29 2.73
N GLY A 312 5.84 17.12 2.38
CA GLY A 312 5.47 17.42 0.99
C GLY A 312 4.53 16.41 0.33
N PHE A 313 3.90 15.51 1.09
CA PHE A 313 2.81 14.70 0.56
C PHE A 313 1.56 15.55 0.37
N GLY A 314 0.80 15.25 -0.66
CA GLY A 314 -0.50 15.86 -0.93
C GLY A 314 -1.55 14.83 -1.33
N PRO A 315 -2.83 15.22 -1.42
CA PRO A 315 -3.90 14.33 -1.85
C PRO A 315 -3.65 13.75 -3.23
N SER A 316 -3.82 12.44 -3.38
CA SER A 316 -3.77 11.77 -4.67
C SER A 316 -5.05 11.99 -5.47
N GLN A 317 -4.96 11.79 -6.78
CA GLN A 317 -6.12 11.71 -7.67
C GLN A 317 -6.91 10.40 -7.53
N ARG A 318 -6.60 9.57 -6.53
CA ARG A 318 -7.23 8.27 -6.30
C ARG A 318 -8.15 8.29 -5.08
N LEU A 319 -9.34 7.77 -5.27
CA LEU A 319 -10.29 7.45 -4.21
C LEU A 319 -10.00 6.05 -3.69
N VAL A 320 -10.14 5.85 -2.39
CA VAL A 320 -10.20 4.52 -1.78
C VAL A 320 -11.66 4.15 -1.59
N LEU A 321 -12.04 3.02 -2.15
CA LEU A 321 -13.39 2.49 -2.09
C LEU A 321 -13.39 1.18 -1.30
N SER A 322 -14.40 0.97 -0.49
CA SER A 322 -14.55 -0.26 0.30
C SER A 322 -16.01 -0.72 0.37
N LYS A 323 -16.17 -2.02 0.62
CA LYS A 323 -17.44 -2.69 0.88
C LYS A 323 -17.26 -3.66 2.04
N THR A 324 -18.18 -3.61 3.00
CA THR A 324 -18.29 -4.64 4.04
C THR A 324 -19.10 -5.81 3.51
N ILE A 325 -18.63 -7.02 3.74
CA ILE A 325 -19.24 -8.28 3.31
C ILE A 325 -19.78 -8.97 4.56
N ASP A 326 -21.10 -9.13 4.62
CA ASP A 326 -21.82 -9.84 5.71
C ASP A 326 -21.68 -11.37 5.58
#